data_8849fd0577c1eaaba4a6096daf0c300a
#
_entry.id   8849fd0577c1eaaba4a6096daf0c300a
#
_cell.length_a   1.000
_cell.length_b   1.000
_cell.length_c   1.000
_cell.angle_alpha   90.00
_cell.angle_beta   90.00
_cell.angle_gamma   90.00
#
_symmetry.space_group_name_H-M   'P 1'
#
loop_
_entity.id
_entity.type
_entity.pdbx_description
1 polymer ?
#
loop_
_entity_poly.entity_id
_entity_poly.type
_entity_poly.pdbx_seq_one_letter_code
_entity_poly.pdbx_strand_id
1 'polypeptide(L)'
;MIERYEIYKNHKVMKNQIECNDKQNKNMRDHCPIRRLAVLRILLCLCVAVTAISCCALFGISCFKARTRAMINDSEMDKIRIYIDQGHNPHPHHNTGAEGNGLYEQDLTYEIGCFLAVRLEADGRFAVCLSRPDEETVLGTDIASSLNARVEGAVNFEADYMISLHINSFTQDTVNGIEVFISGYDSESYFFGQSLLDGLLASTGLANRGMKRDAELYVLKNAAMPAVLVEMGFISNATDAALLSEHPEQFAQGIYAGISDYFENAYSPYLHVLLWIIGISGVLAMMLIFAVFHHNHSHNREKSAKSNAQRSDTSC
;
A
#
# COMPACT_ATOMS: atom_id res chain seq x y z
N MET A 1 9.32 46.82 -77.60
CA MET A 1 8.60 45.51 -77.75
C MET A 1 9.23 44.43 -76.91
N ILE A 2 10.51 44.36 -76.75
CA ILE A 2 11.25 43.32 -76.02
C ILE A 2 10.95 43.36 -74.48
N GLU A 3 10.87 44.54 -73.90
CA GLU A 3 10.64 44.73 -72.45
C GLU A 3 9.27 44.26 -72.01
N ARG A 4 8.22 44.41 -72.76
CA ARG A 4 6.91 43.96 -72.48
C ARG A 4 6.78 42.40 -72.56
N TYR A 5 7.60 41.75 -73.35
CA TYR A 5 7.64 40.30 -73.48
C TYR A 5 8.33 39.64 -72.28
N GLU A 6 9.38 40.23 -71.75
CA GLU A 6 10.08 39.80 -70.57
C GLU A 6 9.18 39.90 -69.31
N ILE A 7 8.44 40.99 -69.17
CA ILE A 7 7.49 41.18 -68.05
C ILE A 7 6.38 40.13 -68.09
N TYR A 8 5.84 39.84 -69.28
CA TYR A 8 4.81 38.83 -69.44
C TYR A 8 5.32 37.40 -69.14
N LYS A 9 6.53 37.10 -69.56
CA LYS A 9 7.18 35.82 -69.31
C LYS A 9 7.44 35.60 -67.81
N ASN A 10 7.92 36.61 -67.10
CA ASN A 10 8.14 36.57 -65.68
C ASN A 10 6.84 36.43 -64.88
N HIS A 11 5.78 37.11 -65.29
CA HIS A 11 4.45 37.00 -64.67
C HIS A 11 3.86 35.60 -64.84
N LYS A 12 4.06 34.94 -65.99
CA LYS A 12 3.61 33.60 -66.27
C LYS A 12 4.39 32.54 -65.47
N VAL A 13 5.71 32.75 -65.28
CA VAL A 13 6.56 31.87 -64.45
C VAL A 13 6.16 31.96 -62.98
N MET A 14 5.95 33.21 -62.47
CA MET A 14 5.49 33.40 -61.08
C MET A 14 4.11 32.77 -60.84
N LYS A 15 3.17 32.92 -61.76
CA LYS A 15 1.84 32.31 -61.64
C LYS A 15 1.89 30.77 -61.59
N ASN A 16 2.74 30.17 -62.41
CA ASN A 16 2.95 28.72 -62.40
C ASN A 16 3.64 28.24 -61.12
N GLN A 17 4.56 29.03 -60.55
CA GLN A 17 5.19 28.70 -59.25
C GLN A 17 4.20 28.79 -58.08
N ILE A 18 3.32 29.77 -58.10
CA ILE A 18 2.27 29.92 -57.07
C ILE A 18 1.29 28.73 -57.16
N GLU A 19 0.83 28.36 -58.35
CA GLU A 19 -0.05 27.18 -58.54
C GLU A 19 0.63 25.88 -58.17
N CYS A 20 1.92 25.70 -58.39
CA CYS A 20 2.69 24.52 -57.99
C CYS A 20 2.83 24.45 -56.47
N ASN A 21 3.13 25.56 -55.76
CA ASN A 21 3.19 25.64 -54.33
C ASN A 21 1.84 25.38 -53.64
N ASP A 22 0.76 25.90 -54.20
CA ASP A 22 -0.60 25.65 -53.70
C ASP A 22 -1.01 24.18 -53.84
N LYS A 23 -0.65 23.52 -54.96
CA LYS A 23 -0.88 22.08 -55.12
C LYS A 23 -0.05 21.25 -54.17
N GLN A 24 1.21 21.60 -53.90
CA GLN A 24 2.04 20.92 -52.91
C GLN A 24 1.52 21.13 -51.47
N ASN A 25 1.10 22.35 -51.11
CA ASN A 25 0.49 22.64 -49.82
C ASN A 25 -0.85 21.92 -49.63
N LYS A 26 -1.64 21.79 -50.69
CA LYS A 26 -2.90 21.03 -50.64
C LYS A 26 -2.66 19.53 -50.42
N ASN A 27 -1.70 18.95 -51.11
CA ASN A 27 -1.31 17.53 -50.90
C ASN A 27 -0.74 17.29 -49.50
N MET A 28 0.04 18.20 -48.92
CA MET A 28 0.51 18.10 -47.52
C MET A 28 -0.64 18.18 -46.51
N ARG A 29 -1.66 19.01 -46.76
CA ARG A 29 -2.85 19.11 -45.92
C ARG A 29 -3.70 17.86 -45.96
N ASP A 30 -3.83 17.24 -47.16
CA ASP A 30 -4.65 16.02 -47.34
C ASP A 30 -4.01 14.76 -46.69
N HIS A 31 -2.69 14.72 -46.53
CA HIS A 31 -2.00 13.62 -45.80
C HIS A 31 -2.00 13.77 -44.27
N CYS A 32 -2.28 14.96 -43.72
CA CYS A 32 -2.32 15.22 -42.29
C CYS A 32 -3.39 14.40 -41.54
N PRO A 33 -4.65 14.25 -42.05
CA PRO A 33 -5.68 13.47 -41.34
C PRO A 33 -5.38 11.98 -41.30
N ILE A 34 -4.78 11.39 -42.37
CA ILE A 34 -4.44 9.97 -42.39
C ILE A 34 -3.35 9.63 -41.35
N ARG A 35 -2.33 10.46 -41.24
CA ARG A 35 -1.28 10.31 -40.21
C ARG A 35 -1.84 10.44 -38.79
N ARG A 36 -2.75 11.40 -38.54
CA ARG A 36 -3.42 11.57 -37.25
C ARG A 36 -4.24 10.33 -36.88
N LEU A 37 -4.99 9.75 -37.81
CA LEU A 37 -5.79 8.54 -37.57
C LEU A 37 -4.90 7.32 -37.29
N ALA A 38 -3.78 7.19 -37.99
CA ALA A 38 -2.80 6.13 -37.76
C ALA A 38 -2.20 6.24 -36.34
N VAL A 39 -1.80 7.45 -35.91
CA VAL A 39 -1.28 7.69 -34.55
C VAL A 39 -2.33 7.38 -33.50
N LEU A 40 -3.60 7.80 -33.68
CA LEU A 40 -4.69 7.49 -32.75
C LEU A 40 -4.92 5.97 -32.62
N ARG A 41 -4.86 5.22 -33.71
CA ARG A 41 -4.97 3.75 -33.70
C ARG A 41 -3.82 3.09 -32.96
N ILE A 42 -2.59 3.56 -33.15
CA ILE A 42 -1.41 3.05 -32.44
C ILE A 42 -1.54 3.32 -30.93
N LEU A 43 -1.94 4.54 -30.54
CA LEU A 43 -2.17 4.88 -29.13
C LEU A 43 -3.26 4.03 -28.50
N LEU A 44 -4.35 3.77 -29.22
CA LEU A 44 -5.42 2.87 -28.75
C LEU A 44 -4.90 1.45 -28.51
N CYS A 45 -4.13 0.89 -29.46
CA CYS A 45 -3.52 -0.43 -29.31
C CYS A 45 -2.59 -0.50 -28.10
N LEU A 46 -1.79 0.56 -27.85
CA LEU A 46 -0.92 0.65 -26.68
C LEU A 46 -1.72 0.69 -25.37
N CYS A 47 -2.78 1.48 -25.30
CA CYS A 47 -3.64 1.54 -24.12
C CYS A 47 -4.30 0.18 -23.84
N VAL A 48 -4.80 -0.52 -24.86
CA VAL A 48 -5.39 -1.86 -24.71
C VAL A 48 -4.35 -2.88 -24.26
N ALA A 49 -3.13 -2.81 -24.80
CA ALA A 49 -2.04 -3.69 -24.37
C ALA A 49 -1.65 -3.45 -22.89
N VAL A 50 -1.53 -2.20 -22.47
CA VAL A 50 -1.23 -1.85 -21.07
C VAL A 50 -2.33 -2.35 -20.13
N THR A 51 -3.61 -2.15 -20.46
CA THR A 51 -4.73 -2.66 -19.65
C THR A 51 -4.73 -4.18 -19.57
N ALA A 52 -4.48 -4.88 -20.67
CA ALA A 52 -4.43 -6.34 -20.70
C ALA A 52 -3.29 -6.89 -19.82
N ILE A 53 -2.09 -6.31 -19.93
CA ILE A 53 -0.92 -6.70 -19.11
C ILE A 53 -1.22 -6.48 -17.63
N SER A 54 -1.81 -5.31 -17.28
CA SER A 54 -2.16 -4.99 -15.89
C SER A 54 -3.24 -5.94 -15.34
N CYS A 55 -4.25 -6.30 -16.13
CA CYS A 55 -5.27 -7.29 -15.73
C CYS A 55 -4.66 -8.69 -15.54
N CYS A 56 -3.75 -9.11 -16.41
CA CYS A 56 -3.03 -10.40 -16.26
C CYS A 56 -2.18 -10.41 -14.98
N ALA A 57 -1.51 -9.30 -14.66
CA ALA A 57 -0.74 -9.17 -13.43
C ALA A 57 -1.63 -9.26 -12.19
N LEU A 58 -2.80 -8.58 -12.18
CA LEU A 58 -3.78 -8.68 -11.09
C LEU A 58 -4.31 -10.10 -10.90
N PHE A 59 -4.63 -10.77 -12.01
CA PHE A 59 -5.08 -12.17 -11.96
C PHE A 59 -3.98 -13.09 -11.41
N GLY A 60 -2.73 -12.89 -11.85
CA GLY A 60 -1.56 -13.62 -11.35
C GLY A 60 -1.38 -13.44 -9.83
N ILE A 61 -1.48 -12.19 -9.34
CA ILE A 61 -1.42 -11.88 -7.90
C ILE A 61 -2.55 -12.56 -7.13
N SER A 62 -3.78 -12.52 -7.65
CA SER A 62 -4.93 -13.15 -7.02
C SER A 62 -4.80 -14.68 -6.97
N CYS A 63 -4.34 -15.30 -8.04
CA CYS A 63 -4.07 -16.74 -8.09
C CYS A 63 -2.93 -17.13 -7.15
N PHE A 64 -1.87 -16.32 -7.06
CA PHE A 64 -0.77 -16.54 -6.12
C PHE A 64 -1.24 -16.44 -4.68
N LYS A 65 -2.00 -15.39 -4.31
CA LYS A 65 -2.62 -15.26 -2.98
C LYS A 65 -3.51 -16.47 -2.62
N ALA A 66 -4.36 -16.89 -3.55
CA ALA A 66 -5.24 -18.05 -3.33
C ALA A 66 -4.44 -19.34 -3.13
N ARG A 67 -3.37 -19.55 -3.91
CA ARG A 67 -2.48 -20.70 -3.80
C ARG A 67 -1.69 -20.69 -2.49
N THR A 68 -1.14 -19.54 -2.10
CA THR A 68 -0.43 -19.36 -0.82
C THR A 68 -1.38 -19.63 0.35
N ARG A 69 -2.61 -19.08 0.31
CA ARG A 69 -3.63 -19.32 1.34
C ARG A 69 -4.05 -20.81 1.45
N ALA A 70 -4.10 -21.52 0.32
CA ALA A 70 -4.40 -22.96 0.32
C ALA A 70 -3.22 -23.80 0.86
N MET A 71 -1.98 -23.38 0.61
CA MET A 71 -0.78 -24.05 1.14
C MET A 71 -0.60 -23.82 2.63
N ILE A 72 -0.88 -22.61 3.14
CA ILE A 72 -0.76 -22.26 4.58
C ILE A 72 -1.75 -23.06 5.42
N ASN A 73 -2.89 -23.47 4.88
CA ASN A 73 -3.89 -24.25 5.61
C ASN A 73 -3.53 -25.74 5.82
N ASP A 74 -2.46 -26.25 5.21
CA ASP A 74 -2.25 -27.71 5.13
C ASP A 74 -1.01 -28.22 5.90
N SER A 75 -0.12 -27.34 6.41
CA SER A 75 1.02 -27.80 7.23
C SER A 75 1.44 -26.77 8.30
N GLU A 76 1.82 -27.28 9.48
CA GLU A 76 2.41 -26.49 10.57
C GLU A 76 3.72 -25.77 10.15
N MET A 77 4.39 -26.24 9.11
CA MET A 77 5.64 -25.66 8.59
C MET A 77 5.46 -24.37 7.77
N ASP A 78 4.22 -24.06 7.37
CA ASP A 78 3.93 -22.92 6.49
C ASP A 78 3.24 -21.76 7.24
N LYS A 79 3.08 -21.88 8.57
CA LYS A 79 2.49 -20.79 9.38
C LYS A 79 3.48 -19.66 9.61
N ILE A 80 2.97 -18.44 9.58
CA ILE A 80 3.72 -17.25 9.97
C ILE A 80 3.95 -17.29 11.48
N ARG A 81 5.20 -17.26 11.91
CA ARG A 81 5.62 -17.42 13.30
C ARG A 81 5.71 -16.06 14.00
N ILE A 82 4.76 -15.80 14.87
CA ILE A 82 4.69 -14.52 15.64
C ILE A 82 5.14 -14.78 17.07
N TYR A 83 6.21 -14.11 17.49
CA TYR A 83 6.62 -14.09 18.88
C TYR A 83 6.03 -12.86 19.58
N ILE A 84 5.23 -13.09 20.60
CA ILE A 84 4.62 -12.05 21.44
C ILE A 84 5.46 -11.92 22.71
N ASP A 85 6.18 -10.82 22.83
CA ASP A 85 6.91 -10.47 24.01
C ASP A 85 6.02 -9.64 24.93
N GLN A 86 5.50 -10.27 25.98
CA GLN A 86 4.75 -9.61 27.03
C GLN A 86 5.75 -8.88 27.95
N GLY A 87 5.85 -7.55 27.79
CA GLY A 87 6.82 -6.73 28.49
C GLY A 87 6.87 -6.98 29.99
N HIS A 88 8.07 -6.90 30.56
CA HIS A 88 8.34 -7.01 31.99
C HIS A 88 8.15 -8.40 32.62
N ASN A 89 8.64 -8.56 33.84
CA ASN A 89 8.45 -9.74 34.69
C ASN A 89 7.38 -9.46 35.74
N PRO A 90 6.71 -10.52 36.28
CA PRO A 90 5.73 -10.32 37.34
C PRO A 90 6.37 -9.70 38.59
N HIS A 91 5.57 -8.94 39.33
CA HIS A 91 5.98 -8.39 40.62
C HIS A 91 6.04 -9.51 41.69
N PRO A 92 7.01 -9.53 42.61
CA PRO A 92 8.00 -8.48 42.92
C PRO A 92 9.40 -8.70 42.32
N HIS A 93 9.50 -9.33 41.18
CA HIS A 93 10.77 -9.68 40.55
C HIS A 93 11.49 -8.46 39.94
N HIS A 94 12.70 -8.69 39.37
CA HIS A 94 13.44 -7.68 38.60
C HIS A 94 12.77 -7.43 37.26
N ASN A 95 13.06 -6.26 36.69
CA ASN A 95 12.52 -5.83 35.39
C ASN A 95 10.96 -5.77 35.40
N THR A 96 10.39 -5.30 36.49
CA THR A 96 8.96 -4.96 36.56
C THR A 96 8.68 -3.68 35.77
N GLY A 97 7.45 -3.56 35.27
CA GLY A 97 7.00 -2.43 34.50
C GLY A 97 6.59 -1.21 35.33
N ALA A 98 5.95 -0.26 34.65
CA ALA A 98 5.40 0.91 35.28
C ALA A 98 4.19 0.57 36.17
N GLU A 99 3.95 1.44 37.19
CA GLU A 99 2.77 1.39 38.05
C GLU A 99 2.01 2.70 37.95
N GLY A 100 0.69 2.63 37.82
CA GLY A 100 -0.18 3.81 37.78
C GLY A 100 -1.64 3.45 37.90
N ASN A 101 -2.45 4.33 38.48
CA ASN A 101 -3.89 4.14 38.66
C ASN A 101 -4.27 2.83 39.38
N GLY A 102 -3.38 2.28 40.22
CA GLY A 102 -3.57 1.00 40.92
C GLY A 102 -3.36 -0.23 40.05
N LEU A 103 -2.74 -0.08 38.88
CA LEU A 103 -2.46 -1.12 37.90
C LEU A 103 -0.96 -1.32 37.71
N TYR A 104 -0.56 -2.49 37.25
CA TYR A 104 0.82 -2.84 36.91
C TYR A 104 0.93 -3.18 35.43
N GLU A 105 1.90 -2.60 34.74
CA GLU A 105 2.12 -2.80 33.31
C GLU A 105 2.30 -4.27 32.93
N GLN A 106 3.10 -5.02 33.71
CA GLN A 106 3.39 -6.44 33.45
C GLN A 106 2.16 -7.33 33.49
N ASP A 107 1.14 -6.98 34.27
CA ASP A 107 -0.09 -7.77 34.39
C ASP A 107 -0.96 -7.52 33.15
N LEU A 108 -1.08 -6.26 32.74
CA LEU A 108 -1.86 -5.88 31.56
C LEU A 108 -1.21 -6.37 30.25
N THR A 109 0.13 -6.28 30.12
CA THR A 109 0.84 -6.81 28.95
C THR A 109 0.73 -8.32 28.85
N TYR A 110 0.72 -9.03 29.99
CA TYR A 110 0.47 -10.46 30.03
C TYR A 110 -0.93 -10.80 29.54
N GLU A 111 -1.95 -10.15 30.11
CA GLU A 111 -3.35 -10.43 29.77
C GLU A 111 -3.64 -10.13 28.29
N ILE A 112 -3.23 -8.95 27.78
CA ILE A 112 -3.41 -8.57 26.38
C ILE A 112 -2.67 -9.54 25.45
N GLY A 113 -1.45 -9.96 25.81
CA GLY A 113 -0.67 -10.92 25.08
C GLY A 113 -1.37 -12.28 24.95
N CYS A 114 -1.99 -12.76 26.04
CA CYS A 114 -2.79 -13.98 26.04
C CYS A 114 -4.03 -13.88 25.12
N PHE A 115 -4.77 -12.77 25.18
CA PHE A 115 -5.90 -12.54 24.27
C PHE A 115 -5.47 -12.48 22.81
N LEU A 116 -4.32 -11.87 22.52
CA LEU A 116 -3.77 -11.80 21.17
C LEU A 116 -3.36 -13.19 20.66
N ALA A 117 -2.68 -13.99 21.49
CA ALA A 117 -2.28 -15.34 21.14
C ALA A 117 -3.49 -16.21 20.76
N VAL A 118 -4.54 -16.21 21.57
CA VAL A 118 -5.78 -16.96 21.29
C VAL A 118 -6.39 -16.56 19.94
N ARG A 119 -6.38 -15.26 19.58
CA ARG A 119 -6.93 -14.80 18.30
C ARG A 119 -6.09 -15.24 17.10
N LEU A 120 -4.78 -15.14 17.22
CA LEU A 120 -3.84 -15.52 16.17
C LEU A 120 -3.87 -17.05 15.93
N GLU A 121 -3.90 -17.86 16.99
CA GLU A 121 -4.01 -19.31 16.89
C GLU A 121 -5.34 -19.76 16.24
N ALA A 122 -6.44 -19.09 16.59
CA ALA A 122 -7.74 -19.35 16.00
C ALA A 122 -7.83 -19.01 14.50
N ASP A 123 -6.99 -18.10 14.01
CA ASP A 123 -6.92 -17.75 12.58
C ASP A 123 -6.32 -18.89 11.72
N GLY A 124 -5.48 -19.74 12.30
CA GLY A 124 -4.84 -20.87 11.61
C GLY A 124 -3.67 -20.48 10.69
N ARG A 125 -3.52 -19.20 10.29
CA ARG A 125 -2.38 -18.71 9.49
C ARG A 125 -1.11 -18.54 10.32
N PHE A 126 -1.24 -18.46 11.64
CA PHE A 126 -0.17 -18.09 12.55
C PHE A 126 0.20 -19.25 13.48
N ALA A 127 1.50 -19.34 13.78
CA ALA A 127 2.02 -20.07 14.92
C ALA A 127 2.52 -19.03 15.93
N VAL A 128 2.16 -19.20 17.20
CA VAL A 128 2.41 -18.20 18.24
C VAL A 128 3.28 -18.77 19.34
N CYS A 129 4.18 -17.95 19.86
CA CYS A 129 4.90 -18.20 21.08
C CYS A 129 4.86 -16.97 21.97
N LEU A 130 4.51 -17.16 23.24
CA LEU A 130 4.51 -16.12 24.27
C LEU A 130 5.86 -16.12 24.98
N SER A 131 6.41 -14.96 25.30
CA SER A 131 7.60 -14.83 26.15
C SER A 131 7.34 -15.33 27.58
N ARG A 132 6.11 -15.13 28.03
CA ARG A 132 5.62 -15.60 29.35
C ARG A 132 4.42 -16.53 29.13
N PRO A 133 4.63 -17.86 29.06
CA PRO A 133 3.55 -18.82 28.84
C PRO A 133 2.55 -18.92 30.00
N ASP A 134 2.95 -18.50 31.20
CA ASP A 134 2.10 -18.37 32.38
C ASP A 134 2.41 -17.09 33.15
N GLU A 135 1.49 -16.68 34.02
CA GLU A 135 1.55 -15.42 34.76
C GLU A 135 2.80 -15.30 35.65
N GLU A 136 3.25 -16.42 36.21
CA GLU A 136 4.38 -16.50 37.14
C GLU A 136 5.75 -16.62 36.44
N THR A 137 5.76 -16.72 35.11
CA THR A 137 7.01 -16.87 34.37
C THR A 137 7.92 -15.68 34.53
N VAL A 138 9.12 -15.92 35.06
CA VAL A 138 10.20 -14.93 35.27
C VAL A 138 11.31 -15.19 34.28
N LEU A 139 11.64 -14.20 33.46
CA LEU A 139 12.73 -14.27 32.50
C LEU A 139 14.01 -13.68 33.06
N GLY A 140 15.10 -14.47 33.00
CA GLY A 140 16.42 -14.07 33.49
C GLY A 140 16.52 -13.98 35.01
N THR A 141 17.62 -13.46 35.51
CA THR A 141 17.94 -13.26 36.92
C THR A 141 18.23 -11.80 37.29
N ASP A 142 18.30 -10.94 36.27
CA ASP A 142 18.49 -9.48 36.34
C ASP A 142 17.89 -8.82 35.09
N ILE A 143 17.94 -7.50 35.01
CA ILE A 143 17.37 -6.75 33.87
C ILE A 143 18.01 -7.16 32.55
N ALA A 144 19.33 -7.28 32.49
CA ALA A 144 20.05 -7.57 31.27
C ALA A 144 19.74 -8.99 30.74
N SER A 145 19.77 -9.98 31.63
CA SER A 145 19.44 -11.37 31.29
C SER A 145 17.96 -11.55 30.97
N SER A 146 17.05 -10.76 31.57
CA SER A 146 15.63 -10.75 31.25
C SER A 146 15.41 -10.27 29.82
N LEU A 147 16.02 -9.14 29.43
CA LEU A 147 15.94 -8.60 28.07
C LEU A 147 16.53 -9.56 27.03
N ASN A 148 17.67 -10.18 27.38
CA ASN A 148 18.31 -11.17 26.48
C ASN A 148 17.41 -12.40 26.28
N ALA A 149 16.81 -12.94 27.35
CA ALA A 149 15.93 -14.11 27.27
C ALA A 149 14.71 -13.87 26.36
N ARG A 150 14.19 -12.67 26.27
CA ARG A 150 13.09 -12.29 25.34
C ARG A 150 13.53 -12.39 23.89
N VAL A 151 14.71 -11.85 23.56
CA VAL A 151 15.27 -11.93 22.21
C VAL A 151 15.64 -13.37 21.85
N GLU A 152 16.30 -14.10 22.76
CA GLU A 152 16.62 -15.52 22.55
C GLU A 152 15.38 -16.38 22.39
N GLY A 153 14.31 -16.10 23.13
CA GLY A 153 13.02 -16.76 22.96
C GLY A 153 12.46 -16.62 21.54
N ALA A 154 12.49 -15.42 20.99
CA ALA A 154 12.08 -15.16 19.62
C ALA A 154 12.95 -15.91 18.58
N VAL A 155 14.28 -15.90 18.78
CA VAL A 155 15.23 -16.64 17.90
C VAL A 155 15.02 -18.14 18.00
N ASN A 156 14.88 -18.70 19.22
CA ASN A 156 14.67 -20.13 19.43
C ASN A 156 13.33 -20.64 18.88
N PHE A 157 12.33 -19.78 18.89
CA PHE A 157 11.05 -20.05 18.24
C PHE A 157 11.15 -19.93 16.72
N GLU A 158 12.25 -19.43 16.17
CA GLU A 158 12.43 -19.08 14.75
C GLU A 158 11.32 -18.14 14.27
N ALA A 159 11.06 -17.08 15.05
CA ALA A 159 9.99 -16.13 14.75
C ALA A 159 10.24 -15.39 13.43
N ASP A 160 9.20 -15.25 12.62
CA ASP A 160 9.22 -14.38 11.43
C ASP A 160 9.05 -12.91 11.84
N TYR A 161 8.29 -12.65 12.92
CA TYR A 161 8.03 -11.32 13.47
C TYR A 161 8.01 -11.36 15.00
N MET A 162 8.49 -10.28 15.62
CA MET A 162 8.43 -10.06 17.06
C MET A 162 7.61 -8.83 17.40
N ILE A 163 6.67 -8.96 18.35
CA ILE A 163 5.86 -7.86 18.88
C ILE A 163 6.10 -7.79 20.39
N SER A 164 6.75 -6.71 20.86
CA SER A 164 6.92 -6.45 22.27
C SER A 164 5.81 -5.50 22.76
N LEU A 165 5.02 -5.98 23.72
CA LEU A 165 3.87 -5.28 24.29
C LEU A 165 4.28 -4.52 25.53
N HIS A 166 3.99 -3.22 25.57
CA HIS A 166 4.31 -2.31 26.65
C HIS A 166 3.19 -1.31 26.91
N ILE A 167 3.25 -0.65 28.09
CA ILE A 167 2.35 0.43 28.46
C ILE A 167 3.20 1.55 29.07
N ASN A 168 3.19 2.67 28.41
CA ASN A 168 3.99 3.83 28.74
C ASN A 168 3.57 4.47 30.09
N SER A 169 4.47 5.27 30.64
CA SER A 169 4.19 6.09 31.82
C SER A 169 4.86 7.43 31.68
N PHE A 170 4.22 8.49 32.17
CA PHE A 170 4.79 9.84 32.16
C PHE A 170 4.45 10.60 33.44
N THR A 171 5.28 11.58 33.80
CA THR A 171 5.07 12.40 35.02
C THR A 171 3.82 13.26 34.96
N GLN A 172 3.36 13.63 33.75
CA GLN A 172 2.12 14.37 33.53
C GLN A 172 1.00 13.38 33.14
N ASP A 173 0.00 13.27 33.99
CA ASP A 173 -1.15 12.37 33.81
C ASP A 173 -2.07 12.70 32.63
N THR A 174 -1.90 13.88 32.02
CA THR A 174 -2.60 14.31 30.80
C THR A 174 -2.03 13.71 29.52
N VAL A 175 -0.81 13.14 29.57
CA VAL A 175 -0.19 12.47 28.42
C VAL A 175 -0.87 11.12 28.20
N ASN A 176 -1.33 10.85 26.96
CA ASN A 176 -2.13 9.68 26.60
C ASN A 176 -1.86 9.23 25.18
N GLY A 177 -2.38 8.05 24.81
CA GLY A 177 -2.42 7.55 23.44
C GLY A 177 -1.37 6.50 23.13
N ILE A 178 -1.44 6.00 21.89
CA ILE A 178 -0.66 4.85 21.40
C ILE A 178 0.51 5.32 20.56
N GLU A 179 1.68 4.71 20.77
CA GLU A 179 2.87 4.89 19.93
C GLU A 179 3.55 3.54 19.67
N VAL A 180 4.18 3.41 18.49
CA VAL A 180 4.88 2.18 18.12
C VAL A 180 6.33 2.51 17.78
N PHE A 181 7.25 1.75 18.38
CA PHE A 181 8.69 1.92 18.22
C PHE A 181 9.28 0.88 17.28
N ILE A 182 10.26 1.32 16.48
CA ILE A 182 11.12 0.50 15.63
C ILE A 182 12.58 0.89 15.85
N SER A 183 13.52 -0.04 15.60
CA SER A 183 14.96 0.26 15.74
C SER A 183 15.48 1.12 14.58
N GLY A 184 14.94 0.94 13.38
CA GLY A 184 15.30 1.66 12.15
C GLY A 184 14.13 1.78 11.21
N TYR A 185 14.25 2.66 10.21
CA TYR A 185 13.23 2.81 9.17
C TYR A 185 13.45 1.81 8.02
N ASP A 186 13.70 0.51 8.36
CA ASP A 186 13.58 -0.55 7.36
C ASP A 186 12.12 -0.67 6.93
N SER A 187 11.91 -1.14 5.70
CA SER A 187 10.56 -1.15 5.11
C SER A 187 9.62 -2.14 5.81
N GLU A 188 10.14 -3.23 6.38
CA GLU A 188 9.35 -4.33 6.91
C GLU A 188 8.82 -4.01 8.31
N SER A 189 9.71 -3.68 9.28
CA SER A 189 9.30 -3.28 10.63
C SER A 189 8.44 -2.02 10.61
N TYR A 190 8.73 -1.05 9.71
CA TYR A 190 7.93 0.16 9.59
C TYR A 190 6.49 -0.12 9.15
N PHE A 191 6.29 -0.85 8.05
CA PHE A 191 4.94 -1.13 7.55
C PHE A 191 4.17 -2.07 8.47
N PHE A 192 4.85 -3.04 9.07
CA PHE A 192 4.26 -3.89 10.09
C PHE A 192 3.77 -3.07 11.28
N GLY A 193 4.65 -2.25 11.88
CA GLY A 193 4.30 -1.40 13.02
C GLY A 193 3.21 -0.38 12.70
N GLN A 194 3.22 0.22 11.51
CA GLN A 194 2.16 1.15 11.08
C GLN A 194 0.80 0.44 11.02
N SER A 195 0.75 -0.78 10.50
CA SER A 195 -0.48 -1.56 10.42
C SER A 195 -1.03 -1.93 11.82
N LEU A 196 -0.13 -2.27 12.77
CA LEU A 196 -0.52 -2.49 14.16
C LEU A 196 -1.08 -1.21 14.82
N LEU A 197 -0.40 -0.08 14.60
CA LEU A 197 -0.85 1.23 15.09
C LEU A 197 -2.26 1.56 14.57
N ASP A 198 -2.47 1.43 13.26
CA ASP A 198 -3.75 1.71 12.62
C ASP A 198 -4.88 0.82 13.16
N GLY A 199 -4.61 -0.48 13.34
CA GLY A 199 -5.55 -1.43 13.93
C GLY A 199 -5.89 -1.09 15.39
N LEU A 200 -4.90 -0.74 16.21
CA LEU A 200 -5.10 -0.30 17.60
C LEU A 200 -5.92 0.98 17.69
N LEU A 201 -5.61 1.99 16.88
CA LEU A 201 -6.37 3.25 16.84
C LEU A 201 -7.83 3.02 16.44
N ALA A 202 -8.06 2.16 15.45
CA ALA A 202 -9.40 1.83 14.99
C ALA A 202 -10.22 1.07 16.06
N SER A 203 -9.55 0.20 16.85
CA SER A 203 -10.21 -0.60 17.89
C SER A 203 -10.48 0.22 19.17
N THR A 204 -9.50 1.00 19.63
CA THR A 204 -9.53 1.65 20.96
C THR A 204 -10.03 3.08 20.93
N GLY A 205 -9.87 3.79 19.82
CA GLY A 205 -10.17 5.22 19.71
C GLY A 205 -9.20 6.13 20.48
N LEU A 206 -8.10 5.60 21.03
CA LEU A 206 -7.09 6.37 21.73
C LEU A 206 -6.32 7.33 20.80
N ALA A 207 -5.65 8.31 21.38
CA ALA A 207 -4.89 9.31 20.63
C ALA A 207 -3.72 8.67 19.85
N ASN A 208 -3.55 9.10 18.60
CA ASN A 208 -2.44 8.67 17.74
C ASN A 208 -1.18 9.48 18.06
N ARG A 209 -0.15 8.84 18.58
CA ARG A 209 1.17 9.44 18.84
C ARG A 209 2.20 9.06 17.75
N GLY A 210 1.82 8.15 16.84
CA GLY A 210 2.57 7.78 15.64
C GLY A 210 3.68 6.77 15.85
N MET A 211 4.37 6.51 14.75
CA MET A 211 5.57 5.68 14.72
C MET A 211 6.77 6.46 15.27
N LYS A 212 7.58 5.78 16.06
CA LYS A 212 8.80 6.31 16.69
C LYS A 212 10.00 5.47 16.29
N ARG A 213 11.17 6.07 16.32
CA ARG A 213 12.42 5.34 16.17
C ARG A 213 13.24 5.45 17.46
N ASP A 214 13.60 4.29 18.00
CA ASP A 214 14.59 4.21 19.07
C ASP A 214 15.51 3.00 18.82
N ALA A 215 16.74 3.29 18.42
CA ALA A 215 17.76 2.28 18.11
C ALA A 215 18.43 1.70 19.37
N GLU A 216 18.09 2.21 20.55
CA GLU A 216 18.70 1.77 21.82
C GLU A 216 17.77 0.85 22.62
N LEU A 217 16.49 0.71 22.24
CA LEU A 217 15.59 -0.28 22.84
C LEU A 217 16.13 -1.69 22.62
N TYR A 218 16.55 -2.35 23.69
CA TYR A 218 17.34 -3.58 23.66
C TYR A 218 16.69 -4.66 22.82
N VAL A 219 15.40 -4.93 23.01
CA VAL A 219 14.67 -6.00 22.30
C VAL A 219 14.59 -5.71 20.79
N LEU A 220 14.42 -4.45 20.38
CA LEU A 220 14.39 -4.06 18.97
C LEU A 220 15.78 -4.06 18.33
N LYS A 221 16.80 -3.61 19.08
CA LYS A 221 18.20 -3.52 18.63
C LYS A 221 18.80 -4.89 18.35
N ASN A 222 18.44 -5.90 19.14
CA ASN A 222 19.04 -7.23 19.11
C ASN A 222 18.13 -8.27 18.44
N ALA A 223 16.91 -7.93 18.02
CA ALA A 223 16.06 -8.83 17.26
C ALA A 223 16.68 -9.19 15.92
N ALA A 224 16.67 -10.49 15.59
CA ALA A 224 17.17 -11.02 14.30
C ALA A 224 16.10 -11.00 13.18
N MET A 225 14.86 -10.69 13.52
CA MET A 225 13.70 -10.62 12.66
C MET A 225 13.09 -9.21 12.71
N PRO A 226 12.18 -8.85 11.80
CA PRO A 226 11.36 -7.65 11.94
C PRO A 226 10.68 -7.60 13.31
N ALA A 227 10.92 -6.50 14.04
CA ALA A 227 10.46 -6.32 15.41
C ALA A 227 9.89 -4.93 15.64
N VAL A 228 8.83 -4.87 16.44
CA VAL A 228 8.17 -3.65 16.87
C VAL A 228 7.91 -3.70 18.38
N LEU A 229 7.95 -2.53 19.04
CA LEU A 229 7.52 -2.37 20.42
C LEU A 229 6.31 -1.44 20.43
N VAL A 230 5.23 -1.90 21.03
CA VAL A 230 3.93 -1.23 21.04
C VAL A 230 3.66 -0.69 22.43
N GLU A 231 3.63 0.63 22.58
CA GLU A 231 3.13 1.31 23.78
C GLU A 231 1.64 1.53 23.59
N MET A 232 0.85 0.67 24.24
CA MET A 232 -0.60 0.56 24.03
C MET A 232 -1.42 1.68 24.67
N GLY A 233 -0.79 2.53 25.46
CA GLY A 233 -1.38 3.66 26.17
C GLY A 233 -0.45 4.11 27.30
N PHE A 234 -0.94 5.00 28.15
CA PHE A 234 -0.19 5.48 29.32
C PHE A 234 -0.87 5.03 30.61
N ILE A 235 -0.20 4.18 31.40
CA ILE A 235 -0.73 3.70 32.68
C ILE A 235 -0.90 4.85 33.70
N SER A 236 -0.17 5.96 33.53
CA SER A 236 -0.30 7.19 34.32
C SER A 236 -1.53 8.03 33.95
N ASN A 237 -2.14 7.82 32.77
CA ASN A 237 -3.35 8.52 32.33
C ASN A 237 -4.59 7.71 32.74
N ALA A 238 -5.52 8.35 33.46
CA ALA A 238 -6.69 7.64 33.99
C ALA A 238 -7.63 7.06 32.90
N THR A 239 -7.74 7.72 31.73
CA THR A 239 -8.58 7.24 30.64
C THR A 239 -7.95 6.04 29.94
N ASP A 240 -6.64 6.09 29.62
CA ASP A 240 -5.93 4.99 29.01
C ASP A 240 -5.90 3.79 29.97
N ALA A 241 -5.59 4.02 31.25
CA ALA A 241 -5.54 3.00 32.29
C ALA A 241 -6.90 2.29 32.49
N ALA A 242 -8.00 3.05 32.51
CA ALA A 242 -9.34 2.48 32.59
C ALA A 242 -9.65 1.58 31.37
N LEU A 243 -9.35 2.04 30.16
CA LEU A 243 -9.58 1.26 28.95
C LEU A 243 -8.73 0.00 28.92
N LEU A 244 -7.43 0.09 29.29
CA LEU A 244 -6.51 -1.04 29.36
C LEU A 244 -6.98 -2.14 30.34
N SER A 245 -7.53 -1.74 31.50
CA SER A 245 -7.98 -2.68 32.53
C SER A 245 -9.40 -3.20 32.31
N GLU A 246 -10.31 -2.39 31.75
CA GLU A 246 -11.70 -2.78 31.56
C GLU A 246 -11.94 -3.51 30.23
N HIS A 247 -11.07 -3.25 29.22
CA HIS A 247 -11.23 -3.77 27.86
C HIS A 247 -9.91 -4.24 27.24
N PRO A 248 -9.10 -5.08 27.90
CA PRO A 248 -7.82 -5.57 27.35
C PRO A 248 -7.99 -6.32 26.02
N GLU A 249 -9.14 -6.98 25.83
CA GLU A 249 -9.46 -7.66 24.57
C GLU A 249 -9.61 -6.73 23.36
N GLN A 250 -9.90 -5.44 23.56
CA GLN A 250 -9.94 -4.45 22.45
C GLN A 250 -8.54 -4.17 21.90
N PHE A 251 -7.54 -4.11 22.78
CA PHE A 251 -6.14 -3.95 22.35
C PHE A 251 -5.66 -5.18 21.58
N ALA A 252 -5.92 -6.37 22.09
CA ALA A 252 -5.63 -7.62 21.40
C ALA A 252 -6.33 -7.69 20.03
N GLN A 253 -7.59 -7.27 19.95
CA GLN A 253 -8.34 -7.21 18.71
C GLN A 253 -7.73 -6.21 17.73
N GLY A 254 -7.29 -5.03 18.20
CA GLY A 254 -6.64 -4.01 17.36
C GLY A 254 -5.32 -4.49 16.78
N ILE A 255 -4.47 -5.11 17.61
CA ILE A 255 -3.19 -5.69 17.17
C ILE A 255 -3.44 -6.82 16.16
N TYR A 256 -4.37 -7.75 16.45
CA TYR A 256 -4.75 -8.82 15.52
C TYR A 256 -5.25 -8.26 14.18
N ALA A 257 -6.11 -7.24 14.20
CA ALA A 257 -6.60 -6.62 12.98
C ALA A 257 -5.45 -6.01 12.16
N GLY A 258 -4.50 -5.33 12.81
CA GLY A 258 -3.30 -4.80 12.16
C GLY A 258 -2.42 -5.90 11.57
N ILE A 259 -2.16 -7.00 12.29
CA ILE A 259 -1.43 -8.16 11.78
C ILE A 259 -2.13 -8.74 10.55
N SER A 260 -3.44 -8.99 10.66
CA SER A 260 -4.25 -9.52 9.55
C SER A 260 -4.19 -8.63 8.32
N ASP A 261 -4.36 -7.31 8.49
CA ASP A 261 -4.30 -6.33 7.41
C ASP A 261 -2.91 -6.30 6.74
N TYR A 262 -1.85 -6.33 7.55
CA TYR A 262 -0.48 -6.37 7.04
C TYR A 262 -0.26 -7.57 6.11
N PHE A 263 -0.62 -8.78 6.53
CA PHE A 263 -0.41 -9.99 5.74
C PHE A 263 -1.42 -10.16 4.59
N GLU A 264 -2.63 -9.62 4.70
CA GLU A 264 -3.60 -9.59 3.61
C GLU A 264 -3.21 -8.58 2.54
N ASN A 265 -2.64 -7.45 2.94
CA ASN A 265 -2.31 -6.31 2.10
C ASN A 265 -0.81 -6.13 1.84
N ALA A 266 0.06 -7.05 2.25
CA ALA A 266 1.50 -7.00 2.01
C ALA A 266 1.88 -6.80 0.52
N TYR A 267 0.96 -7.14 -0.41
CA TYR A 267 1.04 -6.85 -1.85
C TYR A 267 0.23 -5.62 -2.28
N SER A 268 -0.39 -4.89 -1.32
CA SER A 268 -1.34 -3.81 -1.58
C SER A 268 -0.75 -2.56 -2.25
N PRO A 269 0.48 -2.07 -1.97
CA PRO A 269 0.99 -0.87 -2.64
C PRO A 269 1.02 -1.02 -4.16
N TYR A 270 1.42 -2.21 -4.64
CA TYR A 270 1.43 -2.51 -6.07
C TYR A 270 0.02 -2.70 -6.64
N LEU A 271 -0.91 -3.22 -5.84
CA LEU A 271 -2.31 -3.42 -6.25
C LEU A 271 -2.99 -2.07 -6.52
N HIS A 272 -2.86 -1.10 -5.64
CA HIS A 272 -3.42 0.24 -5.84
C HIS A 272 -2.83 0.93 -7.07
N VAL A 273 -1.50 0.91 -7.23
CA VAL A 273 -0.83 1.44 -8.43
C VAL A 273 -1.35 0.76 -9.70
N LEU A 274 -1.50 -0.56 -9.68
CA LEU A 274 -2.00 -1.33 -10.81
C LEU A 274 -3.46 -0.98 -11.15
N LEU A 275 -4.33 -0.82 -10.15
CA LEU A 275 -5.72 -0.38 -10.32
C LEU A 275 -5.80 1.03 -10.91
N TRP A 276 -4.95 1.96 -10.46
CA TRP A 276 -4.85 3.30 -11.03
C TRP A 276 -4.40 3.27 -12.49
N ILE A 277 -3.40 2.45 -12.85
CA ILE A 277 -2.94 2.27 -14.24
C ILE A 277 -4.07 1.74 -15.12
N ILE A 278 -4.82 0.75 -14.65
CA ILE A 278 -5.97 0.19 -15.38
C ILE A 278 -7.06 1.26 -15.57
N GLY A 279 -7.40 1.99 -14.53
CA GLY A 279 -8.40 3.06 -14.60
C GLY A 279 -8.03 4.15 -15.60
N ILE A 280 -6.82 4.69 -15.51
CA ILE A 280 -6.32 5.75 -16.40
C ILE A 280 -6.23 5.25 -17.85
N SER A 281 -5.67 4.06 -18.08
CA SER A 281 -5.54 3.49 -19.44
C SER A 281 -6.90 3.18 -20.05
N GLY A 282 -7.88 2.74 -19.28
CA GLY A 282 -9.26 2.53 -19.71
C GLY A 282 -9.94 3.82 -20.15
N VAL A 283 -9.81 4.89 -19.38
CA VAL A 283 -10.35 6.22 -19.73
C VAL A 283 -9.70 6.75 -21.03
N LEU A 284 -8.37 6.65 -21.14
CA LEU A 284 -7.65 7.05 -22.35
C LEU A 284 -8.10 6.25 -23.57
N ALA A 285 -8.28 4.94 -23.42
CA ALA A 285 -8.78 4.10 -24.51
C ALA A 285 -10.18 4.53 -24.98
N MET A 286 -11.12 4.82 -24.04
CA MET A 286 -12.45 5.34 -24.38
C MET A 286 -12.38 6.69 -25.11
N MET A 287 -11.54 7.61 -24.67
CA MET A 287 -11.35 8.92 -25.33
C MET A 287 -10.81 8.73 -26.77
N LEU A 288 -9.86 7.82 -26.97
CA LEU A 288 -9.31 7.52 -28.28
C LEU A 288 -10.35 6.86 -29.22
N ILE A 289 -11.14 5.94 -28.71
CA ILE A 289 -12.26 5.31 -29.45
C ILE A 289 -13.25 6.40 -29.90
N PHE A 290 -13.63 7.28 -28.99
CA PHE A 290 -14.54 8.40 -29.30
C PHE A 290 -13.94 9.33 -30.35
N ALA A 291 -12.67 9.70 -30.25
CA ALA A 291 -11.97 10.54 -31.23
C ALA A 291 -11.91 9.86 -32.62
N VAL A 292 -11.62 8.58 -32.67
CA VAL A 292 -11.64 7.79 -33.95
C VAL A 292 -13.03 7.76 -34.56
N PHE A 293 -14.05 7.50 -33.72
CA PHE A 293 -15.45 7.47 -34.17
C PHE A 293 -15.89 8.83 -34.72
N HIS A 294 -15.63 9.90 -34.00
CA HIS A 294 -15.98 11.28 -34.41
C HIS A 294 -15.25 11.67 -35.71
N HIS A 295 -13.97 11.32 -35.84
CA HIS A 295 -13.21 11.58 -37.05
C HIS A 295 -13.79 10.85 -38.28
N ASN A 296 -14.12 9.55 -38.13
CA ASN A 296 -14.72 8.76 -39.19
C ASN A 296 -16.10 9.29 -39.60
N HIS A 297 -16.90 9.70 -38.61
CA HIS A 297 -18.23 10.26 -38.85
C HIS A 297 -18.15 11.60 -39.64
N SER A 298 -17.26 12.50 -39.24
CA SER A 298 -17.00 13.77 -39.96
C SER A 298 -16.53 13.54 -41.41
N HIS A 299 -15.61 12.61 -41.60
CA HIS A 299 -15.11 12.28 -42.95
C HIS A 299 -16.16 11.67 -43.86
N ASN A 300 -17.04 10.83 -43.34
CA ASN A 300 -18.15 10.27 -44.10
C ASN A 300 -19.20 11.32 -44.47
N ARG A 301 -19.47 12.32 -43.60
CA ARG A 301 -20.33 13.46 -43.93
C ARG A 301 -19.76 14.32 -45.04
N GLU A 302 -18.47 14.62 -45.03
CA GLU A 302 -17.82 15.37 -46.12
C GLU A 302 -17.86 14.61 -47.48
N LYS A 303 -17.65 13.31 -47.46
CA LYS A 303 -17.73 12.48 -48.68
C LYS A 303 -19.16 12.47 -49.26
N SER A 304 -20.17 12.33 -48.38
CA SER A 304 -21.58 12.36 -48.78
C SER A 304 -21.98 13.72 -49.34
N ALA A 305 -21.53 14.82 -48.74
CA ALA A 305 -21.80 16.16 -49.23
C ALA A 305 -21.16 16.42 -50.61
N LYS A 306 -19.89 15.99 -50.80
CA LYS A 306 -19.20 16.09 -52.11
C LYS A 306 -19.87 15.24 -53.20
N SER A 307 -20.34 14.05 -52.87
CA SER A 307 -21.08 13.18 -53.80
C SER A 307 -22.42 13.77 -54.24
N ASN A 308 -23.15 14.39 -53.30
CA ASN A 308 -24.42 15.06 -53.58
C ASN A 308 -24.25 16.35 -54.42
N ALA A 309 -23.18 17.13 -54.16
CA ALA A 309 -22.86 18.31 -54.98
C ALA A 309 -22.51 17.93 -56.45
N GLN A 310 -21.74 16.86 -56.63
CA GLN A 310 -21.40 16.36 -57.97
C GLN A 310 -22.60 15.83 -58.77
N ARG A 311 -23.60 15.26 -58.09
CA ARG A 311 -24.85 14.80 -58.71
C ARG A 311 -25.76 15.95 -59.16
N SER A 312 -25.74 17.08 -58.44
CA SER A 312 -26.51 18.27 -58.80
C SER A 312 -25.94 18.98 -60.05
N ASP A 313 -24.61 18.95 -60.25
CA ASP A 313 -23.95 19.57 -61.40
C ASP A 313 -24.08 18.75 -62.72
N THR A 314 -24.44 17.47 -62.63
CA THR A 314 -24.64 16.59 -63.82
C THR A 314 -26.09 16.50 -64.25
N SER A 315 -27.01 17.19 -63.59
CA SER A 315 -28.44 17.18 -63.89
C SER A 315 -29.00 18.50 -64.46
N CYS A 316 -28.12 19.38 -64.96
CA CYS A 316 -28.45 20.59 -65.75
C CYS A 316 -28.19 20.39 -67.24
#